data_2daf39bb647aa78894ce593b2ec6da6b
#
_entry.id   2daf39bb647aa78894ce593b2ec6da6b
#
_cell.length_a   1.000
_cell.length_b   1.000
_cell.length_c   1.000
_cell.angle_alpha   90.00
_cell.angle_beta   90.00
_cell.angle_gamma   90.00
#
_symmetry.space_group_name_H-M   'P 1'
#
loop_
_entity.id
_entity.type
_entity.pdbx_description
1 polymer ?
#
loop_
_entity_poly.entity_id
_entity_poly.type
_entity_poly.pdbx_seq_one_letter_code
_entity_poly.pdbx_strand_id
1 'polypeptide(L)'
;MGIIKTARLIYEYIRRDEEEKIEEVKRAIDGVDLDIEKGSFVAVLGHNGSGKSTFAKHINGLLLPTEGTVWVGEMDTKDEEHIWDVRKTAGMVFQNPDNQIVANVVEEDVAFAPENLGVASEEIRRRVDDALAAVDMTAFMTHAPHLLSGGQKQRIAIAGVIAMEPECIVLDEATAMLDPIGRQEVLSAVHKLNREKDITVVLITHHMNEAEEADRVIVMDDGRIALDGTPKEVFTQVEPLRTMGLTVPDTVDLLDRLRKDGLDVPLDALTVDECAAAITAALAKN
;
A
#
# COMPACT_ATOMS: atom_id res chain seq x y z
N MET A 1 4.83 6.93 18.83
CA MET A 1 5.96 6.20 18.19
C MET A 1 5.36 5.52 16.99
N GLY A 2 5.99 5.68 15.81
CA GLY A 2 5.46 5.09 14.59
C GLY A 2 5.48 3.58 14.63
N ILE A 3 4.54 2.95 13.93
CA ILE A 3 4.48 1.49 13.81
C ILE A 3 5.55 0.96 12.84
N ILE A 4 5.92 1.76 11.83
CA ILE A 4 7.00 1.46 10.89
C ILE A 4 8.03 2.57 10.98
N LYS A 5 9.28 2.21 11.20
CA LYS A 5 10.38 3.19 11.23
C LYS A 5 11.57 2.68 10.44
N THR A 6 12.17 3.55 9.62
CA THR A 6 13.41 3.25 8.94
C THR A 6 14.47 4.29 9.28
N ALA A 7 15.72 3.86 9.40
CA ALA A 7 16.87 4.74 9.58
C ALA A 7 17.95 4.38 8.57
N ARG A 8 18.21 5.32 7.67
CA ARG A 8 19.18 5.19 6.56
C ARG A 8 19.07 3.86 5.83
N LEU A 9 17.82 3.45 5.52
CA LEU A 9 17.57 2.20 4.82
C LEU A 9 18.22 2.22 3.45
N ILE A 10 19.15 1.29 3.21
CA ILE A 10 19.76 1.02 1.91
C ILE A 10 19.52 -0.44 1.56
N TYR A 11 19.19 -0.68 0.30
CA TYR A 11 19.07 -2.04 -0.22
C TYR A 11 19.64 -2.16 -1.62
N GLU A 12 20.47 -3.18 -1.83
CA GLU A 12 21.11 -3.49 -3.09
C GLU A 12 20.76 -4.91 -3.55
N TYR A 13 20.22 -5.02 -4.77
CA TYR A 13 20.12 -6.30 -5.46
C TYR A 13 21.48 -6.64 -6.05
N ILE A 14 22.02 -7.81 -5.67
CA ILE A 14 23.29 -8.33 -6.16
C ILE A 14 23.00 -9.49 -7.11
N ARG A 15 23.31 -9.30 -8.38
CA ARG A 15 23.29 -10.37 -9.37
C ARG A 15 24.65 -11.02 -9.44
N ARG A 16 24.67 -12.36 -9.38
CA ARG A 16 25.87 -13.17 -9.50
C ARG A 16 25.80 -14.00 -10.77
N ASP A 17 26.96 -14.27 -11.38
CA ASP A 17 27.09 -15.22 -12.47
C ASP A 17 27.11 -16.69 -11.99
N GLU A 18 27.22 -17.64 -12.92
CA GLU A 18 27.29 -19.08 -12.61
C GLU A 18 28.54 -19.46 -11.78
N GLU A 19 29.55 -18.60 -11.73
CA GLU A 19 30.78 -18.77 -10.92
C GLU A 19 30.70 -18.01 -9.57
N GLU A 20 29.51 -17.55 -9.15
CA GLU A 20 29.24 -16.75 -7.95
C GLU A 20 29.94 -15.38 -7.91
N LYS A 21 30.52 -14.90 -9.02
CA LYS A 21 31.10 -13.55 -9.10
C LYS A 21 30.00 -12.51 -9.26
N ILE A 22 30.19 -11.37 -8.63
CA ILE A 22 29.26 -10.24 -8.75
C ILE A 22 29.28 -9.73 -10.20
N GLU A 23 28.16 -9.86 -10.90
CA GLU A 23 27.96 -9.35 -12.25
C GLU A 23 27.41 -7.91 -12.22
N GLU A 24 26.45 -7.66 -11.32
CA GLU A 24 25.76 -6.37 -11.21
C GLU A 24 25.34 -6.10 -9.77
N VAL A 25 25.47 -4.84 -9.34
CA VAL A 25 24.91 -4.34 -8.09
C VAL A 25 23.94 -3.21 -8.44
N LYS A 26 22.65 -3.40 -8.14
CA LYS A 26 21.62 -2.38 -8.37
C LYS A 26 21.07 -1.90 -7.02
N ARG A 27 21.36 -0.64 -6.67
CA ARG A 27 20.79 -0.01 -5.50
C ARG A 27 19.31 0.31 -5.76
N ALA A 28 18.41 -0.30 -5.00
CA ALA A 28 16.97 -0.16 -5.14
C ALA A 28 16.36 0.77 -4.09
N ILE A 29 17.03 0.92 -2.94
CA ILE A 29 16.71 1.91 -1.91
C ILE A 29 18.01 2.57 -1.48
N ASP A 30 18.00 3.89 -1.33
CA ASP A 30 19.19 4.70 -1.08
C ASP A 30 18.97 5.73 0.03
N GLY A 31 19.14 5.28 1.28
CA GLY A 31 19.14 6.13 2.47
C GLY A 31 17.75 6.63 2.87
N VAL A 32 16.72 5.76 2.87
CA VAL A 32 15.36 6.14 3.26
C VAL A 32 15.24 6.21 4.79
N ASP A 33 14.89 7.41 5.28
CA ASP A 33 14.48 7.68 6.66
C ASP A 33 12.98 7.96 6.67
N LEU A 34 12.21 7.17 7.41
CA LEU A 34 10.75 7.27 7.46
C LEU A 34 10.22 6.85 8.83
N ASP A 35 9.13 7.47 9.25
CA ASP A 35 8.33 7.10 10.42
C ASP A 35 6.86 7.15 10.03
N ILE A 36 6.14 6.00 10.11
CA ILE A 36 4.71 5.86 9.80
C ILE A 36 3.97 5.69 11.12
N GLU A 37 3.04 6.59 11.38
CA GLU A 37 2.25 6.58 12.61
C GLU A 37 1.22 5.43 12.61
N LYS A 38 0.94 4.88 13.81
CA LYS A 38 -0.09 3.86 13.98
C LYS A 38 -1.47 4.43 13.62
N GLY A 39 -2.30 3.61 12.95
CA GLY A 39 -3.65 3.98 12.53
C GLY A 39 -3.70 4.90 11.30
N SER A 40 -2.56 5.38 10.77
CA SER A 40 -2.55 6.22 9.58
C SER A 40 -2.78 5.41 8.29
N PHE A 41 -3.37 6.07 7.28
CA PHE A 41 -3.45 5.59 5.91
C PHE A 41 -2.41 6.32 5.06
N VAL A 42 -1.34 5.62 4.67
CA VAL A 42 -0.21 6.18 3.92
C VAL A 42 -0.18 5.60 2.52
N ALA A 43 -0.21 6.48 1.51
CA ALA A 43 -0.01 6.08 0.12
C ALA A 43 1.46 6.29 -0.29
N VAL A 44 2.06 5.28 -0.94
CA VAL A 44 3.42 5.34 -1.48
C VAL A 44 3.35 5.30 -2.99
N LEU A 45 3.67 6.43 -3.63
CA LEU A 45 3.66 6.63 -5.07
C LEU A 45 5.08 6.59 -5.66
N GLY A 46 5.17 6.42 -6.97
CA GLY A 46 6.43 6.47 -7.72
C GLY A 46 6.31 5.69 -9.02
N HIS A 47 7.21 5.95 -9.97
CA HIS A 47 7.27 5.21 -11.23
C HIS A 47 7.74 3.75 -11.03
N ASN A 48 7.62 2.93 -12.08
CA ASN A 48 8.10 1.55 -12.04
C ASN A 48 9.63 1.53 -11.86
N GLY A 49 10.09 0.78 -10.83
CA GLY A 49 11.51 0.71 -10.48
C GLY A 49 11.99 1.77 -9.48
N SER A 50 11.12 2.66 -8.98
CA SER A 50 11.49 3.68 -7.97
C SER A 50 11.79 3.12 -6.57
N GLY A 51 11.59 1.81 -6.33
CA GLY A 51 11.89 1.16 -5.04
C GLY A 51 10.70 0.82 -4.16
N LYS A 52 9.47 1.18 -4.52
CA LYS A 52 8.24 0.98 -3.70
C LYS A 52 8.02 -0.45 -3.21
N SER A 53 7.98 -1.42 -4.12
CA SER A 53 7.78 -2.84 -3.74
C SER A 53 8.97 -3.40 -2.96
N THR A 54 10.18 -2.87 -3.19
CA THR A 54 11.34 -3.20 -2.38
C THR A 54 11.18 -2.66 -0.97
N PHE A 55 10.72 -1.42 -0.81
CA PHE A 55 10.39 -0.81 0.47
C PHE A 55 9.29 -1.62 1.20
N ALA A 56 8.19 -1.97 0.52
CA ALA A 56 7.13 -2.81 1.08
C ALA A 56 7.65 -4.11 1.68
N LYS A 57 8.52 -4.80 0.96
CA LYS A 57 9.11 -6.08 1.40
C LYS A 57 10.03 -5.95 2.61
N HIS A 58 10.59 -4.78 2.86
CA HIS A 58 11.35 -4.51 4.09
C HIS A 58 10.43 -4.35 5.30
N ILE A 59 9.25 -3.76 5.12
CA ILE A 59 8.27 -3.62 6.21
C ILE A 59 7.82 -4.99 6.73
N ASN A 60 7.64 -5.97 5.84
CA ASN A 60 7.21 -7.32 6.24
C ASN A 60 8.39 -8.26 6.57
N GLY A 61 9.64 -7.78 6.48
CA GLY A 61 10.83 -8.61 6.69
C GLY A 61 11.03 -9.71 5.64
N LEU A 62 10.47 -9.55 4.43
CA LEU A 62 10.77 -10.41 3.26
C LEU A 62 12.13 -10.08 2.66
N LEU A 63 12.56 -8.83 2.77
CA LEU A 63 13.89 -8.36 2.45
C LEU A 63 14.49 -7.73 3.71
N LEU A 64 15.79 -7.96 3.92
CA LEU A 64 16.54 -7.36 5.02
C LEU A 64 17.42 -6.24 4.48
N PRO A 65 17.58 -5.12 5.20
CA PRO A 65 18.42 -4.00 4.78
C PRO A 65 19.87 -4.42 4.53
N THR A 66 20.45 -3.97 3.42
CA THR A 66 21.91 -4.06 3.19
C THR A 66 22.64 -3.18 4.21
N GLU A 67 22.15 -1.94 4.39
CA GLU A 67 22.61 -1.02 5.43
C GLU A 67 21.39 -0.32 6.06
N GLY A 68 21.60 0.26 7.25
CA GLY A 68 20.53 0.88 8.02
C GLY A 68 19.66 -0.13 8.74
N THR A 69 18.53 0.32 9.25
CA THR A 69 17.62 -0.51 10.06
C THR A 69 16.16 -0.22 9.72
N VAL A 70 15.31 -1.25 9.79
CA VAL A 70 13.85 -1.14 9.72
C VAL A 70 13.27 -1.74 10.99
N TRP A 71 12.39 -0.98 11.65
CA TRP A 71 11.63 -1.44 12.80
C TRP A 71 10.15 -1.52 12.46
N VAL A 72 9.51 -2.57 12.97
CA VAL A 72 8.06 -2.77 12.95
C VAL A 72 7.60 -2.88 14.39
N GLY A 73 6.83 -1.90 14.85
CA GLY A 73 6.69 -1.69 16.28
C GLY A 73 8.06 -1.36 16.90
N GLU A 74 8.49 -2.16 17.86
CA GLU A 74 9.82 -2.05 18.49
C GLU A 74 10.82 -3.09 18.00
N MET A 75 10.42 -3.96 17.02
CA MET A 75 11.21 -5.09 16.54
C MET A 75 12.08 -4.69 15.35
N ASP A 76 13.37 -4.95 15.42
CA ASP A 76 14.28 -4.85 14.26
C ASP A 76 14.02 -6.02 13.31
N THR A 77 13.77 -5.74 12.03
CA THR A 77 13.50 -6.77 11.02
C THR A 77 14.70 -7.69 10.76
N LYS A 78 15.90 -7.30 11.18
CA LYS A 78 17.11 -8.14 11.10
C LYS A 78 17.22 -9.17 12.23
N ASP A 79 16.40 -9.03 13.27
CA ASP A 79 16.39 -9.97 14.38
C ASP A 79 15.58 -11.22 14.00
N GLU A 80 16.28 -12.32 13.77
CA GLU A 80 15.67 -13.61 13.38
C GLU A 80 14.71 -14.14 14.44
N GLU A 81 14.89 -13.80 15.72
CA GLU A 81 14.00 -14.26 16.80
C GLU A 81 12.61 -13.59 16.70
N HIS A 82 12.53 -12.39 16.14
CA HIS A 82 11.31 -11.61 16.03
C HIS A 82 10.66 -11.60 14.62
N ILE A 83 11.23 -12.32 13.65
CA ILE A 83 10.74 -12.25 12.26
C ILE A 83 9.27 -12.67 12.10
N TRP A 84 8.80 -13.63 12.91
CA TRP A 84 7.40 -14.06 12.88
C TRP A 84 6.47 -13.01 13.50
N ASP A 85 6.91 -12.33 14.55
CA ASP A 85 6.16 -11.23 15.19
C ASP A 85 6.10 -10.02 14.25
N VAL A 86 7.18 -9.71 13.53
CA VAL A 86 7.20 -8.69 12.46
C VAL A 86 6.14 -9.00 11.41
N ARG A 87 6.11 -10.23 10.87
CA ARG A 87 5.16 -10.64 9.84
C ARG A 87 3.72 -10.68 10.32
N LYS A 88 3.52 -11.00 11.59
CA LYS A 88 2.21 -10.94 12.24
C LYS A 88 1.74 -9.49 12.42
N THR A 89 2.65 -8.60 12.81
CA THR A 89 2.35 -7.19 13.05
C THR A 89 2.09 -6.44 11.76
N ALA A 90 2.90 -6.69 10.69
CA ALA A 90 2.79 -6.05 9.39
C ALA A 90 2.50 -7.10 8.31
N GLY A 91 1.22 -7.37 8.07
CA GLY A 91 0.77 -8.29 7.02
C GLY A 91 0.93 -7.69 5.64
N MET A 92 1.23 -8.51 4.62
CA MET A 92 1.45 -8.06 3.26
C MET A 92 0.48 -8.71 2.27
N VAL A 93 -0.10 -7.91 1.39
CA VAL A 93 -0.95 -8.33 0.28
C VAL A 93 -0.24 -8.01 -1.02
N PHE A 94 -0.08 -9.01 -1.88
CA PHE A 94 0.64 -8.89 -3.15
C PHE A 94 -0.25 -8.46 -4.30
N GLN A 95 0.36 -7.99 -5.37
CA GLN A 95 -0.28 -7.55 -6.60
C GLN A 95 -1.18 -8.61 -7.23
N ASN A 96 -0.71 -9.86 -7.29
CA ASN A 96 -1.46 -10.98 -7.87
C ASN A 96 -1.97 -11.92 -6.78
N PRO A 97 -3.29 -11.97 -6.53
CA PRO A 97 -3.89 -12.85 -5.52
C PRO A 97 -3.69 -14.34 -5.82
N ASP A 98 -3.55 -14.74 -7.08
CA ASP A 98 -3.32 -16.14 -7.43
C ASP A 98 -1.94 -16.67 -6.94
N ASN A 99 -0.99 -15.78 -6.66
CA ASN A 99 0.29 -16.15 -6.05
C ASN A 99 0.22 -16.22 -4.50
N GLN A 100 -0.86 -15.74 -3.91
CA GLN A 100 -1.04 -15.69 -2.45
C GLN A 100 -2.02 -16.76 -1.96
N ILE A 101 -3.11 -17.01 -2.71
CA ILE A 101 -4.13 -18.00 -2.39
C ILE A 101 -3.58 -19.40 -2.63
N VAL A 102 -3.58 -20.25 -1.60
CA VAL A 102 -2.98 -21.59 -1.63
C VAL A 102 -4.00 -22.72 -1.43
N ALA A 103 -5.14 -22.46 -0.79
CA ALA A 103 -6.17 -23.46 -0.52
C ALA A 103 -7.19 -23.60 -1.64
N ASN A 104 -7.94 -24.71 -1.64
CA ASN A 104 -9.00 -24.99 -2.60
C ASN A 104 -10.36 -24.46 -2.17
N VAL A 105 -10.51 -24.03 -0.93
CA VAL A 105 -11.73 -23.45 -0.34
C VAL A 105 -11.37 -22.15 0.33
N VAL A 106 -12.20 -21.13 0.17
CA VAL A 106 -11.98 -19.76 0.68
C VAL A 106 -11.74 -19.76 2.19
N GLU A 107 -12.60 -20.40 2.99
CA GLU A 107 -12.42 -20.41 4.45
C GLU A 107 -11.13 -21.10 4.91
N GLU A 108 -10.68 -22.13 4.18
CA GLU A 108 -9.43 -22.81 4.45
C GLU A 108 -8.22 -21.91 4.14
N ASP A 109 -8.32 -21.10 3.07
CA ASP A 109 -7.26 -20.15 2.71
C ASP A 109 -7.13 -19.03 3.76
N VAL A 110 -8.26 -18.49 4.22
CA VAL A 110 -8.28 -17.48 5.27
C VAL A 110 -7.80 -18.04 6.62
N ALA A 111 -8.06 -19.32 6.91
CA ALA A 111 -7.58 -20.00 8.10
C ALA A 111 -6.08 -20.32 8.09
N PHE A 112 -5.47 -20.38 6.91
CA PHE A 112 -4.09 -20.84 6.72
C PHE A 112 -3.06 -20.10 7.57
N ALA A 113 -3.14 -18.78 7.62
CA ALA A 113 -2.18 -17.99 8.38
C ALA A 113 -2.37 -18.11 9.91
N PRO A 114 -3.58 -17.99 10.49
CA PRO A 114 -3.79 -18.26 11.91
C PRO A 114 -3.42 -19.69 12.33
N GLU A 115 -3.64 -20.70 11.49
CA GLU A 115 -3.22 -22.08 11.75
C GLU A 115 -1.70 -22.18 11.89
N ASN A 116 -0.94 -21.59 10.97
CA ASN A 116 0.51 -21.54 11.04
C ASN A 116 1.06 -20.76 12.23
N LEU A 117 0.29 -19.81 12.75
CA LEU A 117 0.60 -19.07 13.98
C LEU A 117 0.25 -19.84 15.26
N GLY A 118 -0.32 -21.07 15.15
CA GLY A 118 -0.69 -21.90 16.28
C GLY A 118 -1.89 -21.39 17.08
N VAL A 119 -2.77 -20.63 16.45
CA VAL A 119 -4.00 -20.15 17.07
C VAL A 119 -4.95 -21.33 17.36
N ALA A 120 -5.68 -21.29 18.49
CA ALA A 120 -6.63 -22.34 18.83
C ALA A 120 -7.80 -22.43 17.85
N SER A 121 -8.30 -23.64 17.53
CA SER A 121 -9.27 -23.87 16.46
C SER A 121 -10.57 -23.06 16.62
N GLU A 122 -11.08 -22.89 17.84
CA GLU A 122 -12.27 -22.07 18.09
C GLU A 122 -12.03 -20.58 17.75
N GLU A 123 -10.86 -20.09 18.08
CA GLU A 123 -10.45 -18.73 17.77
C GLU A 123 -10.16 -18.54 16.25
N ILE A 124 -9.59 -19.54 15.58
CA ILE A 124 -9.44 -19.53 14.12
C ILE A 124 -10.79 -19.34 13.45
N ARG A 125 -11.81 -20.12 13.85
CA ARG A 125 -13.15 -19.99 13.28
C ARG A 125 -13.70 -18.58 13.42
N ARG A 126 -13.61 -17.99 14.62
CA ARG A 126 -14.02 -16.61 14.87
C ARG A 126 -13.29 -15.62 13.94
N ARG A 127 -11.96 -15.73 13.83
CA ARG A 127 -11.13 -14.84 13.01
C ARG A 127 -11.47 -14.95 11.53
N VAL A 128 -11.70 -16.16 11.02
CA VAL A 128 -12.12 -16.40 9.63
C VAL A 128 -13.45 -15.73 9.35
N ASP A 129 -14.45 -15.92 10.22
CA ASP A 129 -15.79 -15.32 10.05
C ASP A 129 -15.70 -13.78 10.09
N ASP A 130 -14.96 -13.22 11.06
CA ASP A 130 -14.76 -11.78 11.20
C ASP A 130 -13.98 -11.17 10.02
N ALA A 131 -12.97 -11.87 9.51
CA ALA A 131 -12.17 -11.42 8.37
C ALA A 131 -12.99 -11.43 7.07
N LEU A 132 -13.73 -12.49 6.81
CA LEU A 132 -14.62 -12.58 5.62
C LEU A 132 -15.74 -11.54 5.66
N ALA A 133 -16.31 -11.29 6.84
CA ALA A 133 -17.32 -10.23 7.02
C ALA A 133 -16.72 -8.84 6.79
N ALA A 134 -15.51 -8.58 7.22
CA ALA A 134 -14.84 -7.28 7.07
C ALA A 134 -14.63 -6.87 5.60
N VAL A 135 -14.46 -7.86 4.71
CA VAL A 135 -14.25 -7.65 3.25
C VAL A 135 -15.48 -8.02 2.40
N ASP A 136 -16.65 -8.22 3.02
CA ASP A 136 -17.92 -8.57 2.38
C ASP A 136 -17.85 -9.87 1.54
N MET A 137 -17.12 -10.89 2.04
CA MET A 137 -16.92 -12.18 1.36
C MET A 137 -17.53 -13.39 2.08
N THR A 138 -18.34 -13.19 3.11
CA THR A 138 -18.99 -14.28 3.89
C THR A 138 -19.79 -15.25 3.01
N ALA A 139 -20.51 -14.74 2.01
CA ALA A 139 -21.31 -15.58 1.11
C ALA A 139 -20.46 -16.54 0.24
N PHE A 140 -19.16 -16.31 0.14
CA PHE A 140 -18.24 -17.09 -0.69
C PHE A 140 -17.35 -18.04 0.11
N MET A 141 -17.53 -18.15 1.43
CA MET A 141 -16.65 -18.88 2.33
C MET A 141 -16.40 -20.34 1.92
N THR A 142 -17.42 -21.02 1.36
CA THR A 142 -17.32 -22.42 0.92
C THR A 142 -17.00 -22.56 -0.57
N HIS A 143 -16.76 -21.45 -1.28
CA HIS A 143 -16.46 -21.49 -2.70
C HIS A 143 -14.99 -21.84 -2.96
N ALA A 144 -14.75 -22.38 -4.15
CA ALA A 144 -13.38 -22.54 -4.63
C ALA A 144 -12.83 -21.22 -5.18
N PRO A 145 -11.63 -20.77 -4.79
CA PRO A 145 -11.07 -19.49 -5.22
C PRO A 145 -11.00 -19.29 -6.73
N HIS A 146 -10.76 -20.37 -7.51
CA HIS A 146 -10.67 -20.29 -8.96
C HIS A 146 -11.99 -19.90 -9.66
N LEU A 147 -13.14 -19.95 -8.95
CA LEU A 147 -14.45 -19.53 -9.45
C LEU A 147 -14.75 -18.06 -9.19
N LEU A 148 -13.85 -17.36 -8.48
CA LEU A 148 -14.04 -15.97 -8.08
C LEU A 148 -13.43 -15.00 -9.10
N SER A 149 -14.00 -13.78 -9.17
CA SER A 149 -13.40 -12.68 -9.92
C SER A 149 -12.07 -12.22 -9.30
N GLY A 150 -11.26 -11.47 -10.06
CA GLY A 150 -10.00 -10.94 -9.56
C GLY A 150 -10.19 -10.08 -8.29
N GLY A 151 -11.20 -9.19 -8.26
CA GLY A 151 -11.51 -8.39 -7.08
C GLY A 151 -11.96 -9.21 -5.88
N GLN A 152 -12.74 -10.27 -6.11
CA GLN A 152 -13.13 -11.21 -5.04
C GLN A 152 -11.90 -11.95 -4.49
N LYS A 153 -11.03 -12.47 -5.36
CA LYS A 153 -9.78 -13.12 -4.94
C LYS A 153 -8.89 -12.17 -4.13
N GLN A 154 -8.78 -10.91 -4.56
CA GLN A 154 -8.00 -9.92 -3.82
C GLN A 154 -8.57 -9.65 -2.43
N ARG A 155 -9.89 -9.56 -2.30
CA ARG A 155 -10.55 -9.44 -0.99
C ARG A 155 -10.33 -10.68 -0.11
N ILE A 156 -10.29 -11.89 -0.69
CA ILE A 156 -9.92 -13.09 0.05
C ILE A 156 -8.45 -13.03 0.53
N ALA A 157 -7.52 -12.61 -0.33
CA ALA A 157 -6.13 -12.43 0.06
C ALA A 157 -5.98 -11.42 1.22
N ILE A 158 -6.76 -10.32 1.19
CA ILE A 158 -6.84 -9.36 2.30
C ILE A 158 -7.43 -10.02 3.55
N ALA A 159 -8.51 -10.81 3.42
CA ALA A 159 -9.11 -11.52 4.55
C ALA A 159 -8.10 -12.47 5.23
N GLY A 160 -7.31 -13.20 4.44
CA GLY A 160 -6.23 -14.07 4.97
C GLY A 160 -5.21 -13.30 5.80
N VAL A 161 -4.87 -12.06 5.40
CA VAL A 161 -3.99 -11.18 6.17
C VAL A 161 -4.70 -10.65 7.43
N ILE A 162 -5.95 -10.23 7.33
CA ILE A 162 -6.73 -9.71 8.48
C ILE A 162 -6.93 -10.78 9.56
N ALA A 163 -7.09 -12.04 9.18
CA ALA A 163 -7.26 -13.15 10.12
C ALA A 163 -6.06 -13.35 11.06
N MET A 164 -4.89 -12.81 10.73
CA MET A 164 -3.74 -12.72 11.63
C MET A 164 -3.91 -11.66 12.72
N GLU A 165 -4.89 -10.76 12.59
CA GLU A 165 -5.09 -9.57 13.44
C GLU A 165 -3.85 -8.64 13.44
N PRO A 166 -3.39 -8.18 12.26
CA PRO A 166 -2.21 -7.34 12.15
C PRO A 166 -2.49 -5.91 12.64
N GLU A 167 -1.43 -5.20 13.05
CA GLU A 167 -1.51 -3.76 13.36
C GLU A 167 -1.29 -2.89 12.11
N CYS A 168 -0.67 -3.45 11.07
CA CYS A 168 -0.41 -2.79 9.79
C CYS A 168 -0.68 -3.75 8.62
N ILE A 169 -1.27 -3.24 7.55
CA ILE A 169 -1.43 -3.95 6.28
C ILE A 169 -0.68 -3.19 5.19
N VAL A 170 0.22 -3.87 4.50
CA VAL A 170 0.95 -3.37 3.34
C VAL A 170 0.32 -3.94 2.08
N LEU A 171 -0.16 -3.08 1.20
CA LEU A 171 -0.79 -3.44 -0.07
C LEU A 171 0.17 -3.08 -1.20
N ASP A 172 0.85 -4.08 -1.78
CA ASP A 172 1.83 -3.85 -2.87
C ASP A 172 1.13 -3.97 -4.22
N GLU A 173 0.68 -2.84 -4.76
CA GLU A 173 -0.08 -2.74 -6.02
C GLU A 173 -1.30 -3.68 -6.09
N ALA A 174 -1.94 -3.93 -4.94
CA ALA A 174 -3.00 -4.91 -4.79
C ALA A 174 -4.26 -4.63 -5.64
N THR A 175 -4.39 -3.46 -6.23
CA THR A 175 -5.50 -3.04 -7.09
C THR A 175 -5.16 -3.01 -8.58
N ALA A 176 -3.87 -3.18 -8.95
CA ALA A 176 -3.38 -2.96 -10.31
C ALA A 176 -3.99 -3.89 -11.36
N MET A 177 -4.37 -5.12 -10.98
CA MET A 177 -4.95 -6.13 -11.87
C MET A 177 -6.48 -6.15 -11.87
N LEU A 178 -7.12 -5.19 -11.19
CA LEU A 178 -8.57 -5.15 -11.02
C LEU A 178 -9.23 -4.18 -11.99
N ASP A 179 -10.47 -4.52 -12.39
CA ASP A 179 -11.35 -3.59 -13.06
C ASP A 179 -11.76 -2.43 -12.12
N PRO A 180 -12.33 -1.33 -12.62
CA PRO A 180 -12.67 -0.19 -11.79
C PRO A 180 -13.59 -0.51 -10.61
N ILE A 181 -14.55 -1.44 -10.79
CA ILE A 181 -15.49 -1.83 -9.74
C ILE A 181 -14.76 -2.63 -8.65
N GLY A 182 -14.01 -3.66 -9.03
CA GLY A 182 -13.23 -4.47 -8.09
C GLY A 182 -12.19 -3.65 -7.32
N ARG A 183 -11.58 -2.66 -7.97
CA ARG A 183 -10.67 -1.71 -7.33
C ARG A 183 -11.37 -0.90 -6.23
N GLN A 184 -12.53 -0.33 -6.55
CA GLN A 184 -13.31 0.44 -5.58
C GLN A 184 -13.79 -0.41 -4.40
N GLU A 185 -14.20 -1.66 -4.64
CA GLU A 185 -14.59 -2.60 -3.60
C GLU A 185 -13.43 -2.91 -2.64
N VAL A 186 -12.23 -3.16 -3.19
CA VAL A 186 -11.02 -3.42 -2.38
C VAL A 186 -10.65 -2.18 -1.57
N LEU A 187 -10.58 -1.00 -2.18
CA LEU A 187 -10.25 0.24 -1.47
C LEU A 187 -11.26 0.55 -0.37
N SER A 188 -12.55 0.38 -0.64
CA SER A 188 -13.60 0.58 0.37
C SER A 188 -13.42 -0.36 1.56
N ALA A 189 -13.09 -1.64 1.33
CA ALA A 189 -12.82 -2.60 2.41
C ALA A 189 -11.59 -2.18 3.23
N VAL A 190 -10.52 -1.73 2.56
CA VAL A 190 -9.28 -1.29 3.24
C VAL A 190 -9.50 -0.02 4.05
N HIS A 191 -10.22 0.98 3.51
CA HIS A 191 -10.60 2.18 4.25
C HIS A 191 -11.46 1.86 5.48
N LYS A 192 -12.41 0.93 5.34
CA LYS A 192 -13.23 0.47 6.46
C LYS A 192 -12.37 -0.15 7.56
N LEU A 193 -11.40 -1.00 7.20
CA LEU A 193 -10.47 -1.61 8.15
C LEU A 193 -9.64 -0.56 8.90
N ASN A 194 -9.11 0.43 8.18
CA ASN A 194 -8.36 1.53 8.79
C ASN A 194 -9.23 2.31 9.78
N ARG A 195 -10.41 2.77 9.35
CA ARG A 195 -11.27 3.65 10.14
C ARG A 195 -11.95 2.94 11.33
N GLU A 196 -12.40 1.68 11.16
CA GLU A 196 -13.17 0.96 12.17
C GLU A 196 -12.31 0.12 13.12
N LYS A 197 -11.15 -0.36 12.64
CA LYS A 197 -10.26 -1.25 13.41
C LYS A 197 -8.91 -0.61 13.78
N ASP A 198 -8.69 0.66 13.43
CA ASP A 198 -7.44 1.39 13.68
C ASP A 198 -6.19 0.69 13.11
N ILE A 199 -6.38 -0.07 12.02
CA ILE A 199 -5.28 -0.76 11.33
C ILE A 199 -4.53 0.26 10.48
N THR A 200 -3.21 0.31 10.63
CA THR A 200 -2.35 1.13 9.76
C THR A 200 -2.37 0.56 8.34
N VAL A 201 -2.45 1.42 7.34
CA VAL A 201 -2.42 1.01 5.93
C VAL A 201 -1.26 1.66 5.22
N VAL A 202 -0.44 0.85 4.53
CA VAL A 202 0.57 1.31 3.59
C VAL A 202 0.16 0.83 2.20
N LEU A 203 -0.40 1.74 1.41
CA LEU A 203 -0.88 1.46 0.05
C LEU A 203 0.17 1.86 -0.97
N ILE A 204 0.78 0.89 -1.63
CA ILE A 204 1.66 1.13 -2.75
C ILE A 204 0.84 1.09 -4.03
N THR A 205 0.88 2.17 -4.77
CA THR A 205 0.11 2.31 -6.01
C THR A 205 0.79 3.26 -6.99
N HIS A 206 0.39 3.17 -8.24
CA HIS A 206 0.70 4.15 -9.28
C HIS A 206 -0.55 4.93 -9.73
N HIS A 207 -1.69 4.69 -9.08
CA HIS A 207 -2.95 5.38 -9.35
C HIS A 207 -3.13 6.55 -8.39
N MET A 208 -3.14 7.77 -8.91
CA MET A 208 -3.23 9.00 -8.11
C MET A 208 -4.53 9.09 -7.30
N ASN A 209 -5.65 8.68 -7.90
CA ASN A 209 -6.96 8.68 -7.25
C ASN A 209 -7.06 7.76 -6.01
N GLU A 210 -6.22 6.74 -5.92
CA GLU A 210 -6.16 5.88 -4.72
C GLU A 210 -5.46 6.57 -3.54
N ALA A 211 -4.61 7.55 -3.83
CA ALA A 211 -3.85 8.30 -2.84
C ALA A 211 -4.54 9.60 -2.39
N GLU A 212 -5.63 10.03 -3.06
CA GLU A 212 -6.35 11.26 -2.72
C GLU A 212 -6.99 11.22 -1.32
N GLU A 213 -7.42 10.03 -0.89
CA GLU A 213 -8.05 9.81 0.41
C GLU A 213 -7.07 9.39 1.52
N ALA A 214 -5.76 9.34 1.23
CA ALA A 214 -4.75 9.02 2.23
C ALA A 214 -4.54 10.19 3.21
N ASP A 215 -4.10 9.87 4.43
CA ASP A 215 -3.68 10.89 5.40
C ASP A 215 -2.33 11.50 4.99
N ARG A 216 -1.47 10.69 4.35
CA ARG A 216 -0.11 11.08 3.93
C ARG A 216 0.25 10.40 2.62
N VAL A 217 0.93 11.14 1.77
CA VAL A 217 1.46 10.66 0.48
C VAL A 217 2.97 10.78 0.50
N ILE A 218 3.63 9.68 0.19
CA ILE A 218 5.08 9.59 0.03
C ILE A 218 5.37 9.30 -1.44
N VAL A 219 6.21 10.09 -2.07
CA VAL A 219 6.65 9.84 -3.45
C VAL A 219 8.08 9.33 -3.43
N MET A 220 8.28 8.14 -3.97
CA MET A 220 9.60 7.55 -4.16
C MET A 220 10.09 7.75 -5.59
N ASP A 221 11.34 8.19 -5.72
CA ASP A 221 12.05 8.37 -6.98
C ASP A 221 13.50 7.87 -6.82
N ASP A 222 13.95 7.01 -7.73
CA ASP A 222 15.31 6.43 -7.73
C ASP A 222 15.76 5.91 -6.33
N GLY A 223 14.89 5.21 -5.63
CA GLY A 223 15.18 4.61 -4.32
C GLY A 223 15.16 5.58 -3.14
N ARG A 224 14.77 6.83 -3.33
CA ARG A 224 14.73 7.87 -2.30
C ARG A 224 13.31 8.42 -2.12
N ILE A 225 13.05 9.05 -0.98
CA ILE A 225 11.84 9.86 -0.79
C ILE A 225 12.07 11.22 -1.45
N ALA A 226 11.30 11.49 -2.49
CA ALA A 226 11.36 12.75 -3.22
C ALA A 226 10.36 13.78 -2.66
N LEU A 227 9.14 13.35 -2.32
CA LEU A 227 8.10 14.18 -1.70
C LEU A 227 7.44 13.41 -0.55
N ASP A 228 7.00 14.16 0.45
CA ASP A 228 6.34 13.64 1.64
C ASP A 228 5.42 14.71 2.23
N GLY A 229 4.16 14.42 2.40
CA GLY A 229 3.17 15.38 2.91
C GLY A 229 1.74 14.88 2.77
N THR A 230 0.78 15.75 3.03
CA THR A 230 -0.63 15.48 2.76
C THR A 230 -0.89 15.37 1.25
N PRO A 231 -1.98 14.72 0.81
CA PRO A 231 -2.34 14.67 -0.62
C PRO A 231 -2.35 16.05 -1.27
N LYS A 232 -2.90 17.07 -0.61
CA LYS A 232 -2.95 18.46 -1.13
C LYS A 232 -1.55 19.06 -1.30
N GLU A 233 -0.65 18.86 -0.34
CA GLU A 233 0.72 19.35 -0.42
C GLU A 233 1.53 18.68 -1.53
N VAL A 234 1.35 17.38 -1.72
CA VAL A 234 2.08 16.62 -2.73
C VAL A 234 1.54 16.87 -4.13
N PHE A 235 0.21 16.77 -4.34
CA PHE A 235 -0.37 16.87 -5.69
C PHE A 235 -0.36 18.29 -6.26
N THR A 236 -0.24 19.33 -5.44
CA THR A 236 -0.02 20.70 -5.92
C THR A 236 1.36 20.91 -6.54
N GLN A 237 2.30 20.00 -6.33
CA GLN A 237 3.64 20.02 -6.92
C GLN A 237 3.64 19.37 -8.33
N VAL A 238 2.83 19.93 -9.24
CA VAL A 238 2.54 19.34 -10.55
C VAL A 238 3.81 19.10 -11.38
N GLU A 239 4.68 20.12 -11.52
CA GLU A 239 5.89 20.01 -12.34
C GLU A 239 6.94 19.02 -11.76
N PRO A 240 7.23 19.01 -10.44
CA PRO A 240 8.04 17.96 -9.83
C PRO A 240 7.52 16.55 -10.11
N LEU A 241 6.21 16.30 -9.92
CA LEU A 241 5.61 14.98 -10.18
C LEU A 241 5.75 14.57 -11.64
N ARG A 242 5.48 15.47 -12.58
CA ARG A 242 5.66 15.20 -14.02
C ARG A 242 7.12 14.92 -14.40
N THR A 243 8.08 15.61 -13.77
CA THR A 243 9.51 15.36 -14.00
C THR A 243 9.93 13.96 -13.56
N MET A 244 9.32 13.43 -12.50
CA MET A 244 9.48 12.06 -12.02
C MET A 244 8.67 11.03 -12.82
N GLY A 245 8.02 11.43 -13.93
CA GLY A 245 7.19 10.55 -14.77
C GLY A 245 5.85 10.15 -14.15
N LEU A 246 5.38 10.90 -13.15
CA LEU A 246 4.09 10.69 -12.52
C LEU A 246 3.03 11.63 -13.09
N THR A 247 1.77 11.21 -13.01
CA THR A 247 0.62 12.07 -13.26
C THR A 247 0.20 12.78 -11.97
N VAL A 248 -0.78 13.64 -12.07
CA VAL A 248 -1.50 14.22 -10.92
C VAL A 248 -2.97 13.83 -11.03
N PRO A 249 -3.79 13.97 -9.95
CA PRO A 249 -5.23 13.80 -10.04
C PRO A 249 -5.86 14.60 -11.17
N ASP A 250 -6.90 14.07 -11.81
CA ASP A 250 -7.56 14.72 -12.96
C ASP A 250 -8.06 16.13 -12.64
N THR A 251 -8.53 16.34 -11.41
CA THR A 251 -8.96 17.65 -10.91
C THR A 251 -7.82 18.66 -10.88
N VAL A 252 -6.67 18.24 -10.37
CA VAL A 252 -5.44 19.06 -10.30
C VAL A 252 -4.90 19.36 -11.71
N ASP A 253 -4.89 18.34 -12.61
CA ASP A 253 -4.46 18.53 -14.00
C ASP A 253 -5.35 19.54 -14.73
N LEU A 254 -6.66 19.47 -14.53
CA LEU A 254 -7.60 20.44 -15.09
C LEU A 254 -7.32 21.85 -14.57
N LEU A 255 -7.16 22.01 -13.26
CA LEU A 255 -6.88 23.31 -12.65
C LEU A 255 -5.53 23.88 -13.09
N ASP A 256 -4.50 23.04 -13.23
CA ASP A 256 -3.19 23.45 -13.74
C ASP A 256 -3.28 23.98 -15.19
N ARG A 257 -4.05 23.29 -16.05
CA ARG A 257 -4.30 23.74 -17.43
C ARG A 257 -5.04 25.09 -17.45
N LEU A 258 -6.13 25.21 -16.70
CA LEU A 258 -6.88 26.47 -16.61
C LEU A 258 -6.01 27.62 -16.09
N ARG A 259 -5.13 27.36 -15.12
CA ARG A 259 -4.19 28.34 -14.61
C ARG A 259 -3.16 28.77 -15.66
N LYS A 260 -2.66 27.85 -16.47
CA LYS A 260 -1.77 28.13 -17.60
C LYS A 260 -2.46 28.96 -18.71
N ASP A 261 -3.78 28.79 -18.85
CA ASP A 261 -4.61 29.56 -19.78
C ASP A 261 -5.05 30.94 -19.20
N GLY A 262 -4.60 31.28 -17.98
CA GLY A 262 -4.78 32.60 -17.37
C GLY A 262 -5.94 32.70 -16.38
N LEU A 263 -6.62 31.59 -16.03
CA LEU A 263 -7.65 31.61 -14.98
C LEU A 263 -7.00 31.47 -13.61
N ASP A 264 -7.26 32.39 -12.69
CA ASP A 264 -6.72 32.37 -11.32
C ASP A 264 -7.48 31.34 -10.47
N VAL A 265 -7.02 30.09 -10.47
CA VAL A 265 -7.59 28.96 -9.70
C VAL A 265 -6.54 28.35 -8.76
N PRO A 266 -6.93 27.89 -7.56
CA PRO A 266 -6.05 27.12 -6.69
C PRO A 266 -5.82 25.70 -7.26
N LEU A 267 -4.72 25.03 -6.87
CA LEU A 267 -4.39 23.66 -7.32
C LEU A 267 -4.71 22.59 -6.28
N ASP A 268 -5.22 22.96 -5.11
CA ASP A 268 -5.43 22.08 -3.95
C ASP A 268 -6.84 21.45 -3.87
N ALA A 269 -7.62 21.57 -4.93
CA ALA A 269 -8.92 20.92 -5.04
C ALA A 269 -8.77 19.51 -5.61
N LEU A 270 -8.86 18.51 -4.74
CA LEU A 270 -8.70 17.10 -5.11
C LEU A 270 -10.02 16.45 -5.54
N THR A 271 -11.16 16.86 -4.96
CA THR A 271 -12.46 16.33 -5.33
C THR A 271 -13.08 17.09 -6.48
N VAL A 272 -14.00 16.43 -7.20
CA VAL A 272 -14.78 17.06 -8.29
C VAL A 272 -15.56 18.29 -7.78
N ASP A 273 -16.15 18.18 -6.59
CA ASP A 273 -16.95 19.28 -6.00
C ASP A 273 -16.05 20.48 -5.63
N GLU A 274 -14.88 20.24 -5.01
CA GLU A 274 -13.89 21.30 -4.73
C GLU A 274 -13.42 21.96 -6.03
N CYS A 275 -13.13 21.18 -7.07
CA CYS A 275 -12.68 21.68 -8.37
C CYS A 275 -13.76 22.52 -9.04
N ALA A 276 -15.01 22.07 -9.07
CA ALA A 276 -16.13 22.81 -9.63
C ALA A 276 -16.37 24.13 -8.89
N ALA A 277 -16.29 24.13 -7.55
CA ALA A 277 -16.42 25.33 -6.73
C ALA A 277 -15.29 26.34 -7.00
N ALA A 278 -14.03 25.87 -7.13
CA ALA A 278 -12.87 26.69 -7.44
C ALA A 278 -13.01 27.39 -8.80
N ILE A 279 -13.42 26.65 -9.84
CA ILE A 279 -13.64 27.19 -11.20
C ILE A 279 -14.78 28.22 -11.19
N THR A 280 -15.91 27.90 -10.55
CA THR A 280 -17.06 28.80 -10.47
C THR A 280 -16.69 30.10 -9.77
N ALA A 281 -15.93 30.05 -8.68
CA ALA A 281 -15.48 31.21 -7.94
C ALA A 281 -14.51 32.08 -8.77
N ALA A 282 -13.64 31.47 -9.58
CA ALA A 282 -12.72 32.18 -10.45
C ALA A 282 -13.47 32.91 -11.61
N LEU A 283 -14.45 32.24 -12.22
CA LEU A 283 -15.27 32.84 -13.30
C LEU A 283 -16.15 33.97 -12.82
N ALA A 284 -16.61 33.95 -11.56
CA ALA A 284 -17.42 35.04 -10.99
C ALA A 284 -16.60 36.33 -10.69
N LYS A 285 -15.25 36.24 -10.67
CA LYS A 285 -14.34 37.36 -10.42
C LYS A 285 -13.85 38.02 -11.72
N ASN A 286 -14.01 37.35 -12.87
CA ASN A 286 -13.70 37.88 -14.20
C ASN A 286 -14.95 38.42 -14.89
#